data_af7be822df11bd135ac935e5a94f5ea4
#
_entry.id   af7be822df11bd135ac935e5a94f5ea4
#
_cell.length_a   1.000
_cell.length_b   1.000
_cell.length_c   1.000
_cell.angle_alpha   90.00
_cell.angle_beta   90.00
_cell.angle_gamma   90.00
#
_symmetry.space_group_name_H-M   'P 1'
#
loop_
_entity.id
_entity.type
_entity.pdbx_description
1 polymer ?
#
loop_
_entity_poly.entity_id
_entity_poly.type
_entity_poly.pdbx_seq_one_letter_code
_entity_poly.pdbx_strand_id
1 'polypeptide(L)'
;MTTHSAFARNQWYVAAWAHEVGRDLLGRTVLGEPLALYRTQEGKAVALADRCVHRRFPLSESRLDGDKVVCGYHGFTYDTTGTCVFVPGQKRVPRTARVSSYPVAEVDAFVWVWIGDPEAADPTTIPRAPHLADDGWVTVTGMEPVDCDYGLLVDNLMDLSHETYLHGGYIGTPEVAETPITTEVDEEAGIVRVS
;
A
#
# COMPACT_ATOMS: atom_id res chain seq x y z
N MET A 1 -22.17 -13.95 -11.35
CA MET A 1 -21.85 -12.57 -10.95
C MET A 1 -21.03 -12.68 -9.69
N THR A 2 -19.72 -12.59 -9.79
CA THR A 2 -18.82 -12.52 -8.64
C THR A 2 -19.06 -11.16 -7.97
N THR A 3 -19.67 -11.17 -6.81
CA THR A 3 -19.70 -10.01 -5.94
C THR A 3 -18.25 -9.75 -5.52
N HIS A 4 -17.59 -8.78 -6.16
CA HIS A 4 -16.33 -8.28 -5.62
C HIS A 4 -16.62 -7.76 -4.22
N SER A 5 -16.00 -8.37 -3.22
CA SER A 5 -16.07 -7.84 -1.86
C SER A 5 -15.55 -6.40 -1.90
N ALA A 6 -16.33 -5.49 -1.33
CA ALA A 6 -15.92 -4.10 -1.27
C ALA A 6 -14.70 -4.02 -0.33
N PHE A 7 -13.59 -3.50 -0.83
CA PHE A 7 -12.40 -3.27 0.00
C PHE A 7 -12.72 -2.32 1.16
N ALA A 8 -12.14 -2.57 2.32
CA ALA A 8 -12.25 -1.68 3.46
C ALA A 8 -11.57 -0.34 3.12
N ARG A 9 -12.31 0.76 3.27
CA ARG A 9 -11.76 2.12 3.11
C ARG A 9 -11.51 2.74 4.48
N ASN A 10 -10.86 3.89 4.51
CA ASN A 10 -10.37 4.53 5.73
C ASN A 10 -9.45 3.60 6.53
N GLN A 11 -8.50 3.02 5.81
CA GLN A 11 -7.50 2.11 6.37
C GLN A 11 -6.12 2.36 5.74
N TRP A 12 -5.08 2.00 6.47
CA TRP A 12 -3.71 1.95 5.97
C TRP A 12 -3.44 0.65 5.24
N TYR A 13 -2.76 0.74 4.11
CA TYR A 13 -2.35 -0.42 3.31
C TYR A 13 -0.86 -0.34 3.01
N VAL A 14 -0.16 -1.47 3.07
CA VAL A 14 1.22 -1.57 2.61
C VAL A 14 1.25 -1.37 1.10
N ALA A 15 1.97 -0.34 0.64
CA ALA A 15 2.14 -0.06 -0.77
C ALA A 15 3.47 -0.60 -1.32
N ALA A 16 4.52 -0.59 -0.50
CA ALA A 16 5.85 -1.06 -0.89
C ALA A 16 6.73 -1.29 0.35
N TRP A 17 7.84 -2.00 0.17
CA TRP A 17 8.95 -1.92 1.10
C TRP A 17 9.60 -0.53 1.03
N ALA A 18 10.07 0.00 2.16
CA ALA A 18 10.67 1.33 2.20
C ALA A 18 11.90 1.46 1.29
N HIS A 19 12.65 0.38 1.11
CA HIS A 19 13.83 0.34 0.23
C HIS A 19 13.50 0.31 -1.26
N GLU A 20 12.27 -0.07 -1.66
CA GLU A 20 11.84 -0.05 -3.05
C GLU A 20 11.48 1.37 -3.53
N VAL A 21 11.07 2.23 -2.59
CA VAL A 21 10.65 3.60 -2.92
C VAL A 21 11.89 4.51 -2.92
N GLY A 22 12.37 4.83 -4.09
CA GLY A 22 13.55 5.65 -4.34
C GLY A 22 13.21 6.96 -5.06
N ARG A 23 14.20 7.45 -5.83
CA ARG A 23 14.06 8.62 -6.71
C ARG A 23 13.50 8.25 -8.09
N ASP A 24 13.37 6.98 -8.40
CA ASP A 24 12.64 6.51 -9.56
C ASP A 24 11.16 6.37 -9.21
N LEU A 25 10.30 6.65 -10.18
CA LEU A 25 8.87 6.50 -10.01
C LEU A 25 8.48 5.02 -9.98
N LEU A 26 7.83 4.59 -8.92
CA LEU A 26 7.39 3.22 -8.69
C LEU A 26 5.88 3.13 -8.83
N GLY A 27 5.39 2.37 -9.81
CA GLY A 27 3.97 2.06 -9.96
C GLY A 27 3.53 0.93 -9.02
N ARG A 28 2.41 1.13 -8.32
CA ARG A 28 1.73 0.11 -7.51
C ARG A 28 0.22 0.23 -7.68
N THR A 29 -0.48 -0.87 -7.43
CA THR A 29 -1.94 -0.85 -7.37
C THR A 29 -2.38 -1.28 -5.99
N VAL A 30 -3.11 -0.42 -5.29
CA VAL A 30 -3.66 -0.70 -3.97
C VAL A 30 -5.19 -0.58 -4.04
N LEU A 31 -5.93 -1.64 -3.68
CA LEU A 31 -7.39 -1.71 -3.78
C LEU A 31 -7.94 -1.32 -5.16
N GLY A 32 -7.23 -1.67 -6.24
CA GLY A 32 -7.58 -1.30 -7.61
C GLY A 32 -7.28 0.15 -7.99
N GLU A 33 -6.72 0.95 -7.07
CA GLU A 33 -6.27 2.33 -7.34
C GLU A 33 -4.79 2.32 -7.74
N PRO A 34 -4.44 2.75 -8.96
CA PRO A 34 -3.04 2.84 -9.37
C PRO A 34 -2.37 4.05 -8.72
N LEU A 35 -1.21 3.84 -8.16
CA LEU A 35 -0.40 4.81 -7.43
C LEU A 35 0.98 4.95 -8.06
N ALA A 36 1.49 6.16 -8.14
CA ALA A 36 2.89 6.47 -8.41
C ALA A 36 3.57 6.89 -7.11
N LEU A 37 4.55 6.10 -6.70
CA LEU A 37 5.32 6.29 -5.47
C LEU A 37 6.71 6.80 -5.80
N TYR A 38 7.27 7.69 -4.97
CA TYR A 38 8.65 8.14 -5.08
C TYR A 38 9.10 8.84 -3.79
N ARG A 39 10.40 9.13 -3.67
CA ARG A 39 10.93 9.96 -2.60
C ARG A 39 11.27 11.36 -3.07
N THR A 40 11.04 12.35 -2.23
CA THR A 40 11.57 13.71 -2.40
C THR A 40 13.09 13.72 -2.21
N GLN A 41 13.74 14.84 -2.54
CA GLN A 41 15.17 15.06 -2.27
C GLN A 41 15.48 15.04 -0.77
N GLU A 42 14.48 15.37 0.08
CA GLU A 42 14.58 15.27 1.54
C GLU A 42 14.34 13.86 2.08
N GLY A 43 14.10 12.87 1.21
CA GLY A 43 13.86 11.49 1.58
C GLY A 43 12.41 11.14 1.99
N LYS A 44 11.46 12.07 1.91
CA LYS A 44 10.05 11.82 2.24
C LYS A 44 9.36 11.01 1.13
N ALA A 45 8.64 9.96 1.49
CA ALA A 45 7.83 9.20 0.55
C ALA A 45 6.59 10.01 0.13
N VAL A 46 6.23 9.90 -1.13
CA VAL A 46 5.06 10.55 -1.76
C VAL A 46 4.27 9.51 -2.54
N ALA A 47 2.95 9.57 -2.46
CA ALA A 47 2.02 8.77 -3.26
C ALA A 47 1.05 9.67 -4.01
N LEU A 48 1.03 9.56 -5.32
CA LEU A 48 0.08 10.25 -6.20
C LEU A 48 -0.76 9.24 -6.98
N ALA A 49 -1.98 9.63 -7.37
CA ALA A 49 -2.75 8.83 -8.32
C ALA A 49 -1.98 8.70 -9.63
N ASP A 50 -1.79 7.48 -10.08
CA ASP A 50 -0.98 7.15 -11.26
C ASP A 50 -1.72 7.40 -12.57
N ARG A 51 -2.31 8.59 -12.68
CA ARG A 51 -3.10 8.99 -13.87
C ARG A 51 -3.01 10.49 -14.11
N CYS A 52 -2.30 10.89 -15.16
CA CYS A 52 -2.27 12.28 -15.59
C CYS A 52 -3.68 12.80 -15.92
N VAL A 53 -4.05 14.00 -15.45
CA VAL A 53 -5.37 14.60 -15.66
C VAL A 53 -5.70 14.85 -17.13
N HIS A 54 -4.67 14.98 -17.99
CA HIS A 54 -4.86 15.28 -19.40
C HIS A 54 -5.43 14.06 -20.15
N ARG A 55 -4.68 12.96 -20.20
CA ARG A 55 -5.05 11.75 -20.96
C ARG A 55 -4.79 10.45 -20.22
N ARG A 56 -4.83 10.50 -18.90
CA ARG A 56 -4.69 9.34 -18.00
C ARG A 56 -3.40 8.52 -18.21
N PHE A 57 -2.37 9.14 -18.78
CA PHE A 57 -1.05 8.53 -18.92
C PHE A 57 -0.50 8.19 -17.53
N PRO A 58 0.09 7.00 -17.31
CA PRO A 58 0.65 6.63 -16.03
C PRO A 58 1.78 7.59 -15.63
N LEU A 59 1.69 8.15 -14.42
CA LEU A 59 2.75 9.02 -13.90
C LEU A 59 3.95 8.20 -13.45
N SER A 60 3.78 6.92 -13.13
CA SER A 60 4.87 5.98 -12.84
C SER A 60 5.78 5.74 -14.04
N GLU A 61 5.27 5.89 -15.27
CA GLU A 61 6.03 5.82 -16.53
C GLU A 61 6.63 7.18 -16.95
N SER A 62 6.72 8.11 -16.01
CA SER A 62 7.14 9.48 -16.24
C SER A 62 8.54 9.72 -15.62
N ARG A 63 8.93 10.98 -15.40
CA ARG A 63 10.21 11.32 -14.79
C ARG A 63 10.06 12.35 -13.68
N LEU A 64 11.01 12.37 -12.77
CA LEU A 64 11.15 13.45 -11.80
C LEU A 64 11.99 14.61 -12.34
N ASP A 65 11.59 15.82 -11.99
CA ASP A 65 12.36 17.05 -12.10
C ASP A 65 12.38 17.74 -10.72
N GLY A 66 13.49 17.61 -10.00
CA GLY A 66 13.47 17.84 -8.56
C GLY A 66 12.46 16.91 -7.89
N ASP A 67 11.51 17.46 -7.15
CA ASP A 67 10.45 16.70 -6.50
C ASP A 67 9.13 16.69 -7.28
N LYS A 68 9.15 17.17 -8.52
CA LYS A 68 7.98 17.24 -9.38
C LYS A 68 7.94 16.08 -10.36
N VAL A 69 6.75 15.55 -10.58
CA VAL A 69 6.52 14.54 -11.63
C VAL A 69 6.19 15.24 -12.94
N VAL A 70 7.01 15.01 -13.96
CA VAL A 70 6.80 15.52 -15.34
C VAL A 70 6.24 14.40 -16.18
N CYS A 71 4.96 14.50 -16.53
CA CYS A 71 4.26 13.49 -17.33
C CYS A 71 4.97 13.23 -18.65
N GLY A 72 5.31 11.98 -18.92
CA GLY A 72 6.06 11.54 -20.09
C GLY A 72 5.34 11.76 -21.41
N TYR A 73 4.02 12.00 -21.38
CA TYR A 73 3.24 12.15 -22.61
C TYR A 73 3.25 13.60 -23.14
N HIS A 74 2.88 14.58 -22.30
CA HIS A 74 2.76 15.98 -22.75
C HIS A 74 3.40 16.98 -21.79
N GLY A 75 4.23 16.56 -20.85
CA GLY A 75 4.98 17.46 -19.96
C GLY A 75 4.16 18.18 -18.90
N PHE A 76 2.90 17.75 -18.62
CA PHE A 76 2.17 18.25 -17.46
C PHE A 76 2.98 17.94 -16.20
N THR A 77 3.20 18.93 -15.37
CA THR A 77 4.09 18.81 -14.22
C THR A 77 3.31 18.95 -12.92
N TYR A 78 3.49 18.00 -12.02
CA TYR A 78 2.79 17.91 -10.74
C TYR A 78 3.77 18.06 -9.59
N ASP A 79 3.38 18.80 -8.57
CA ASP A 79 4.11 18.83 -7.30
C ASP A 79 3.76 17.64 -6.40
N THR A 80 4.38 17.57 -5.21
CA THR A 80 4.17 16.49 -4.23
C THR A 80 2.75 16.42 -3.67
N THR A 81 1.95 17.46 -3.84
CA THR A 81 0.53 17.48 -3.45
C THR A 81 -0.41 17.03 -4.57
N GLY A 82 0.15 16.68 -5.73
CA GLY A 82 -0.62 16.33 -6.93
C GLY A 82 -1.17 17.54 -7.69
N THR A 83 -0.85 18.77 -7.28
CA THR A 83 -1.27 19.98 -7.99
C THR A 83 -0.46 20.11 -9.28
N CYS A 84 -1.14 20.31 -10.42
CA CYS A 84 -0.45 20.63 -11.68
C CYS A 84 0.09 22.06 -11.62
N VAL A 85 1.40 22.18 -11.67
CA VAL A 85 2.10 23.47 -11.56
C VAL A 85 2.60 24.03 -12.89
N PHE A 86 2.60 23.20 -13.93
CA PHE A 86 3.03 23.62 -15.28
C PHE A 86 2.30 22.81 -16.37
N VAL A 87 1.89 23.51 -17.43
CA VAL A 87 1.33 22.95 -18.65
C VAL A 87 2.05 23.58 -19.83
N PRO A 88 2.73 22.80 -20.69
CA PRO A 88 3.43 23.33 -21.85
C PRO A 88 2.51 24.18 -22.74
N GLY A 89 3.00 25.34 -23.17
CA GLY A 89 2.27 26.25 -24.05
C GLY A 89 1.13 27.03 -23.40
N GLN A 90 0.88 26.88 -22.10
CA GLN A 90 -0.15 27.62 -21.39
C GLN A 90 0.43 28.62 -20.40
N LYS A 91 -0.07 29.86 -20.41
CA LYS A 91 0.32 30.91 -19.47
C LYS A 91 -0.29 30.70 -18.06
N ARG A 92 -1.39 29.95 -17.98
CA ARG A 92 -2.10 29.67 -16.72
C ARG A 92 -2.48 28.19 -16.64
N VAL A 93 -2.23 27.59 -15.51
CA VAL A 93 -2.68 26.24 -15.18
C VAL A 93 -4.08 26.34 -14.56
N PRO A 94 -5.08 25.56 -15.03
CA PRO A 94 -6.38 25.51 -14.38
C PRO A 94 -6.25 25.04 -12.91
N ARG A 95 -6.95 25.70 -11.99
CA ARG A 95 -6.92 25.32 -10.56
C ARG A 95 -7.45 23.91 -10.30
N THR A 96 -8.27 23.39 -11.20
CA THR A 96 -8.82 22.02 -11.13
C THR A 96 -7.86 20.97 -11.69
N ALA A 97 -6.75 21.38 -12.32
CA ALA A 97 -5.75 20.46 -12.86
C ALA A 97 -4.91 19.90 -11.71
N ARG A 98 -5.36 18.77 -11.15
CA ARG A 98 -4.64 18.07 -10.08
C ARG A 98 -4.93 16.57 -10.15
N VAL A 99 -4.00 15.76 -9.69
CA VAL A 99 -4.20 14.35 -9.37
C VAL A 99 -4.37 14.22 -7.85
N SER A 100 -4.99 13.16 -7.39
CA SER A 100 -5.07 12.90 -5.93
C SER A 100 -3.68 12.60 -5.38
N SER A 101 -3.42 13.10 -4.18
CA SER A 101 -2.31 12.66 -3.33
C SER A 101 -2.89 11.86 -2.17
N TYR A 102 -2.14 10.88 -1.70
CA TYR A 102 -2.54 10.01 -0.61
C TYR A 102 -1.66 10.28 0.61
N PRO A 103 -2.22 10.27 1.84
CA PRO A 103 -1.40 10.27 3.03
C PRO A 103 -0.47 9.06 3.04
N VAL A 104 0.78 9.28 3.42
CA VAL A 104 1.84 8.27 3.47
C VAL A 104 2.45 8.26 4.85
N ALA A 105 2.74 7.07 5.37
CA ALA A 105 3.53 6.86 6.57
C ALA A 105 4.60 5.80 6.32
N GLU A 106 5.74 5.93 6.99
CA GLU A 106 6.77 4.89 6.98
C GLU A 106 6.85 4.28 8.37
N VAL A 107 6.53 3.00 8.48
CA VAL A 107 6.51 2.26 9.73
C VAL A 107 7.05 0.85 9.50
N ASP A 108 8.01 0.42 10.33
CA ASP A 108 8.59 -0.93 10.36
C ASP A 108 9.05 -1.44 8.98
N ALA A 109 9.83 -0.64 8.27
CA ALA A 109 10.37 -0.92 6.94
C ALA A 109 9.36 -0.92 5.77
N PHE A 110 8.10 -0.54 6.00
CA PHE A 110 7.09 -0.40 4.96
C PHE A 110 6.74 1.05 4.67
N VAL A 111 6.37 1.30 3.42
CA VAL A 111 5.63 2.50 3.00
C VAL A 111 4.16 2.16 3.00
N TRP A 112 3.41 2.82 3.88
CA TRP A 112 1.97 2.69 4.02
C TRP A 112 1.27 3.85 3.32
N VAL A 113 0.14 3.56 2.67
CA VAL A 113 -0.74 4.57 2.08
C VAL A 113 -2.12 4.46 2.70
N TRP A 114 -2.72 5.61 2.97
CA TRP A 114 -4.10 5.68 3.44
C TRP A 114 -5.06 5.73 2.26
N ILE A 115 -6.00 4.80 2.22
CA ILE A 115 -7.04 4.78 1.19
C ILE A 115 -8.39 5.12 1.84
N GLY A 116 -8.80 6.36 1.70
CA GLY A 116 -10.03 6.89 2.29
C GLY A 116 -10.05 8.40 2.37
N ASP A 117 -10.78 8.94 3.36
CA ASP A 117 -10.77 10.36 3.67
C ASP A 117 -9.41 10.75 4.26
N PRO A 118 -8.64 11.65 3.61
CA PRO A 118 -7.32 12.03 4.09
C PRO A 118 -7.31 12.66 5.50
N GLU A 119 -8.41 13.29 5.92
CA GLU A 119 -8.51 13.91 7.23
C GLU A 119 -8.68 12.88 8.37
N ALA A 120 -9.10 11.66 8.03
CA ALA A 120 -9.20 10.55 8.96
C ALA A 120 -7.91 9.71 9.09
N ALA A 121 -6.86 10.05 8.35
CA ALA A 121 -5.60 9.31 8.35
C ALA A 121 -4.85 9.47 9.68
N ASP A 122 -4.92 8.47 10.55
CA ASP A 122 -4.19 8.42 11.81
C ASP A 122 -3.08 7.37 11.74
N PRO A 123 -1.79 7.77 11.68
CA PRO A 123 -0.67 6.83 11.62
C PRO A 123 -0.51 5.94 12.86
N THR A 124 -1.14 6.31 13.99
CA THR A 124 -1.07 5.51 15.23
C THR A 124 -1.87 4.21 15.12
N THR A 125 -2.76 4.11 14.13
CA THR A 125 -3.55 2.90 13.86
C THR A 125 -2.82 1.88 12.99
N ILE A 126 -1.63 2.20 12.48
CA ILE A 126 -0.82 1.27 11.69
C ILE A 126 -0.35 0.13 12.58
N PRO A 127 -0.63 -1.14 12.21
CA PRO A 127 -0.13 -2.28 12.96
C PRO A 127 1.39 -2.32 12.95
N ARG A 128 1.99 -2.68 14.10
CA ARG A 128 3.44 -2.71 14.28
C ARG A 128 3.99 -4.11 14.02
N ALA A 129 5.12 -4.16 13.36
CA ALA A 129 5.92 -5.38 13.17
C ALA A 129 7.32 -5.19 13.79
N PRO A 130 7.44 -5.15 15.14
CA PRO A 130 8.67 -4.76 15.82
C PRO A 130 9.86 -5.66 15.48
N HIS A 131 9.62 -6.92 15.14
CA HIS A 131 10.68 -7.88 14.79
C HIS A 131 11.45 -7.51 13.52
N LEU A 132 10.89 -6.64 12.66
CA LEU A 132 11.60 -6.16 11.47
C LEU A 132 12.78 -5.22 11.80
N ALA A 133 12.77 -4.63 12.99
CA ALA A 133 13.80 -3.69 13.45
C ALA A 133 14.53 -4.16 14.72
N ASP A 134 14.24 -5.36 15.23
CA ASP A 134 14.84 -5.92 16.45
C ASP A 134 16.13 -6.65 16.10
N ASP A 135 17.24 -6.26 16.72
CA ASP A 135 18.57 -6.86 16.54
C ASP A 135 18.62 -8.37 16.89
N GLY A 136 17.63 -8.88 17.61
CA GLY A 136 17.47 -10.30 17.94
C GLY A 136 16.93 -11.16 16.81
N TRP A 137 16.52 -10.54 15.69
CA TRP A 137 15.88 -11.24 14.56
C TRP A 137 16.64 -11.06 13.27
N VAL A 138 16.66 -12.08 12.46
CA VAL A 138 17.10 -11.99 11.05
C VAL A 138 15.86 -11.93 10.17
N THR A 139 15.67 -10.81 9.49
CA THR A 139 14.52 -10.58 8.63
C THR A 139 14.89 -10.82 7.17
N VAL A 140 14.11 -11.65 6.49
CA VAL A 140 14.15 -11.80 5.03
C VAL A 140 12.90 -11.17 4.46
N THR A 141 13.07 -10.29 3.49
CA THR A 141 11.97 -9.57 2.84
C THR A 141 11.66 -10.17 1.47
N GLY A 142 10.38 -10.17 1.10
CA GLY A 142 9.93 -10.66 -0.20
C GLY A 142 8.51 -10.18 -0.50
N MET A 143 8.04 -10.50 -1.70
CA MET A 143 6.67 -10.31 -2.12
C MET A 143 6.27 -11.51 -2.98
N GLU A 144 5.24 -12.22 -2.53
CA GLU A 144 4.67 -13.34 -3.27
C GLU A 144 3.30 -12.93 -3.84
N PRO A 145 3.18 -12.73 -5.16
CA PRO A 145 1.90 -12.45 -5.78
C PRO A 145 1.05 -13.72 -5.81
N VAL A 146 -0.18 -13.61 -5.35
CA VAL A 146 -1.17 -14.69 -5.40
C VAL A 146 -2.34 -14.25 -6.27
N ASP A 147 -2.64 -15.01 -7.33
CA ASP A 147 -3.74 -14.71 -8.25
C ASP A 147 -5.06 -15.28 -7.72
N CYS A 148 -5.60 -14.63 -6.69
CA CYS A 148 -6.89 -14.97 -6.10
C CYS A 148 -7.58 -13.72 -5.52
N ASP A 149 -8.86 -13.88 -5.11
CA ASP A 149 -9.53 -12.87 -4.28
C ASP A 149 -8.84 -12.80 -2.92
N TYR A 150 -8.60 -11.59 -2.42
CA TYR A 150 -7.90 -11.39 -1.15
C TYR A 150 -8.60 -12.06 0.05
N GLY A 151 -9.94 -12.19 -0.01
CA GLY A 151 -10.71 -12.88 1.01
C GLY A 151 -10.28 -14.33 1.18
N LEU A 152 -9.96 -15.03 0.08
CA LEU A 152 -9.46 -16.40 0.14
C LEU A 152 -8.09 -16.49 0.84
N LEU A 153 -7.24 -15.48 0.66
CA LEU A 153 -5.96 -15.41 1.36
C LEU A 153 -6.17 -15.15 2.86
N VAL A 154 -7.08 -14.25 3.20
CA VAL A 154 -7.45 -13.98 4.61
C VAL A 154 -8.03 -15.23 5.26
N ASP A 155 -8.97 -15.91 4.60
CA ASP A 155 -9.59 -17.15 5.09
C ASP A 155 -8.51 -18.23 5.35
N ASN A 156 -7.56 -18.39 4.42
CA ASN A 156 -6.47 -19.34 4.58
C ASN A 156 -5.54 -18.98 5.77
N LEU A 157 -5.21 -17.70 5.94
CA LEU A 157 -4.33 -17.26 7.03
C LEU A 157 -5.01 -17.30 8.41
N MET A 158 -6.34 -17.20 8.45
CA MET A 158 -7.11 -17.28 9.70
C MET A 158 -7.50 -18.70 10.09
N ASP A 159 -7.40 -19.67 9.18
CA ASP A 159 -7.63 -21.09 9.45
C ASP A 159 -6.29 -21.82 9.64
N LEU A 160 -5.82 -21.91 10.88
CA LEU A 160 -4.56 -22.57 11.22
C LEU A 160 -4.63 -24.12 11.20
N SER A 161 -5.83 -24.69 11.05
CA SER A 161 -6.04 -26.16 11.09
C SER A 161 -5.35 -26.90 9.94
N HIS A 162 -5.08 -26.22 8.82
CA HIS A 162 -4.42 -26.81 7.66
C HIS A 162 -2.91 -26.97 7.80
N GLU A 163 -2.27 -26.22 8.70
CA GLU A 163 -0.79 -26.12 8.79
C GLU A 163 -0.10 -27.47 8.94
N THR A 164 -0.57 -28.28 9.88
CA THR A 164 0.04 -29.59 10.15
C THR A 164 -0.11 -30.57 9.01
N TYR A 165 -1.21 -30.50 8.26
CA TYR A 165 -1.51 -31.47 7.19
C TYR A 165 -0.96 -31.02 5.84
N LEU A 166 -1.13 -29.74 5.48
CA LEU A 166 -0.71 -29.22 4.18
C LEU A 166 0.79 -28.88 4.16
N HIS A 167 1.29 -28.34 5.25
CA HIS A 167 2.69 -27.92 5.38
C HIS A 167 3.53 -28.88 6.23
N GLY A 168 3.07 -30.10 6.42
CA GLY A 168 3.71 -31.11 7.27
C GLY A 168 5.22 -31.24 7.01
N GLY A 169 6.00 -31.17 8.09
CA GLY A 169 7.46 -31.19 8.04
C GLY A 169 8.15 -29.83 7.91
N TYR A 170 7.39 -28.75 7.69
CA TYR A 170 7.90 -27.38 7.65
C TYR A 170 7.33 -26.53 8.78
N ILE A 171 6.01 -26.45 8.89
CA ILE A 171 5.29 -25.77 9.96
C ILE A 171 4.16 -26.67 10.47
N GLY A 172 3.74 -26.44 11.72
CA GLY A 172 2.73 -27.26 12.39
C GLY A 172 3.29 -28.59 12.91
N THR A 173 2.72 -29.05 13.99
CA THR A 173 3.01 -30.36 14.59
C THR A 173 1.69 -31.08 14.92
N PRO A 174 1.69 -32.41 15.19
CA PRO A 174 0.46 -33.10 15.61
C PRO A 174 -0.22 -32.43 16.81
N GLU A 175 0.57 -31.89 17.74
CA GLU A 175 0.06 -31.19 18.93
C GLU A 175 -0.68 -29.90 18.53
N VAL A 176 -0.19 -29.15 17.52
CA VAL A 176 -0.87 -27.97 16.97
C VAL A 176 -2.22 -28.35 16.37
N ALA A 177 -2.26 -29.44 15.60
CA ALA A 177 -3.51 -29.94 14.98
C ALA A 177 -4.58 -30.38 16.01
N GLU A 178 -4.14 -30.82 17.20
CA GLU A 178 -5.03 -31.27 18.26
C GLU A 178 -5.41 -30.14 19.25
N THR A 179 -4.75 -28.98 19.17
CA THR A 179 -5.03 -27.82 20.02
C THR A 179 -6.37 -27.18 19.60
N PRO A 180 -7.32 -27.02 20.55
CA PRO A 180 -8.58 -26.34 20.26
C PRO A 180 -8.33 -24.89 19.83
N ILE A 181 -8.90 -24.51 18.68
CA ILE A 181 -8.86 -23.12 18.20
C ILE A 181 -9.94 -22.32 18.94
N THR A 182 -9.54 -21.21 19.54
CA THR A 182 -10.46 -20.25 20.15
C THR A 182 -10.54 -18.98 19.31
N THR A 183 -11.75 -18.49 19.12
CA THR A 183 -11.99 -17.25 18.36
C THR A 183 -12.71 -16.25 19.26
N GLU A 184 -12.12 -15.07 19.40
CA GLU A 184 -12.69 -13.93 20.10
C GLU A 184 -13.03 -12.83 19.11
N VAL A 185 -14.24 -12.30 19.18
CA VAL A 185 -14.70 -11.19 18.33
C VAL A 185 -14.97 -9.97 19.21
N ASP A 186 -14.27 -8.90 18.95
CA ASP A 186 -14.52 -7.59 19.51
C ASP A 186 -15.19 -6.72 18.43
N GLU A 187 -16.51 -6.72 18.43
CA GLU A 187 -17.29 -5.98 17.43
C GLU A 187 -17.12 -4.46 17.55
N GLU A 188 -16.88 -3.95 18.78
CA GLU A 188 -16.72 -2.52 19.03
C GLU A 188 -15.37 -2.01 18.50
N ALA A 189 -14.31 -2.78 18.67
CA ALA A 189 -13.00 -2.48 18.13
C ALA A 189 -12.82 -2.95 16.69
N GLY A 190 -13.73 -3.78 16.14
CA GLY A 190 -13.59 -4.41 14.82
C GLY A 190 -12.42 -5.39 14.74
N ILE A 191 -12.15 -6.12 15.83
CA ILE A 191 -11.00 -7.03 15.94
C ILE A 191 -11.47 -8.47 16.09
N VAL A 192 -10.87 -9.38 15.33
CA VAL A 192 -10.98 -10.82 15.51
C VAL A 192 -9.62 -11.35 15.96
N ARG A 193 -9.60 -12.15 17.03
CA ARG A 193 -8.41 -12.84 17.52
C ARG A 193 -8.65 -14.34 17.42
N VAL A 194 -7.66 -15.03 16.90
CA VAL A 194 -7.64 -16.50 16.81
C VAL A 194 -6.39 -16.97 17.57
N SER A 195 -6.56 -17.95 18.46
CA SER A 195 -5.48 -18.51 19.27
C SER A 195 -5.69 -20.02 19.49
#